data_072ccf5841c97271d691c71ab98110ac
#
_entry.id   072ccf5841c97271d691c71ab98110ac
#
_cell.length_a   1.000
_cell.length_b   1.000
_cell.length_c   1.000
_cell.angle_alpha   90.00
_cell.angle_beta   90.00
_cell.angle_gamma   90.00
#
_symmetry.space_group_name_H-M   'P 1'
#
loop_
_entity.id
_entity.type
_entity.pdbx_description
1 polymer ?
#
loop_
_entity_poly.entity_id
_entity_poly.type
_entity_poly.pdbx_seq_one_letter_code
_entity_poly.pdbx_strand_id
1 'polypeptide(L)'
;MKNFPILLFVLMSAATTAQTLLVEQRTVKNEESVDLNSWTARLDQDMESCMDSYSAFIKELFKAKVEKRGKNILIAEKTQFPELSNLRLDQRAIFATESSGTSVSFTFSPGYDIHFGTNSYKSEFAKAETLVKSFVRYHYDSFYESQIKTIREKLKSLQNDIDSNSKKIDKNNKSITDNKSEGETDKTKARNEKMTRENEQYTAESASKRTQITDLEAQLSKFNQALQKTLDFK
;
A
#
# COMPACT_ATOMS: atom_id res chain seq x y z
N MET A 1 -31.97 24.67 0.72
CA MET A 1 -30.56 24.59 1.12
C MET A 1 -30.30 23.11 1.45
N LYS A 2 -29.68 22.38 0.52
CA LYS A 2 -29.29 20.98 0.76
C LYS A 2 -27.86 21.00 1.29
N ASN A 3 -27.70 20.57 2.54
CA ASN A 3 -26.40 20.40 3.18
C ASN A 3 -25.59 19.38 2.37
N PHE A 4 -24.59 19.84 1.65
CA PHE A 4 -23.54 18.96 1.12
C PHE A 4 -22.69 18.49 2.30
N PRO A 5 -22.57 17.19 2.56
CA PRO A 5 -21.61 16.72 3.54
C PRO A 5 -20.21 17.04 2.97
N ILE A 6 -19.53 17.97 3.62
CA ILE A 6 -18.09 18.13 3.47
C ILE A 6 -17.51 16.82 3.97
N LEU A 7 -17.22 15.92 3.03
CA LEU A 7 -16.46 14.69 3.31
C LEU A 7 -15.05 15.16 3.67
N LEU A 8 -14.83 15.32 4.97
CA LEU A 8 -13.54 15.62 5.56
C LEU A 8 -12.63 14.43 5.26
N PHE A 9 -11.94 14.50 4.14
CA PHE A 9 -10.85 13.58 3.82
C PHE A 9 -9.76 13.84 4.85
N VAL A 10 -9.70 13.00 5.88
CA VAL A 10 -8.52 12.87 6.71
C VAL A 10 -7.39 12.46 5.76
N LEU A 11 -6.66 13.46 5.30
CA LEU A 11 -5.34 13.30 4.75
C LEU A 11 -4.51 12.64 5.87
N MET A 12 -4.45 11.33 5.90
CA MET A 12 -3.36 10.65 6.56
C MET A 12 -2.10 11.18 5.85
N SER A 13 -1.51 12.21 6.45
CA SER A 13 -0.15 12.58 6.20
C SER A 13 0.67 11.36 6.63
N ALA A 14 0.84 10.40 5.72
CA ALA A 14 1.89 9.43 5.84
C ALA A 14 3.18 10.26 5.85
N ALA A 15 3.63 10.61 7.06
CA ALA A 15 4.98 11.05 7.26
C ALA A 15 5.82 9.91 6.69
N THR A 16 6.34 10.10 5.48
CA THR A 16 7.36 9.23 4.92
C THR A 16 8.61 9.49 5.75
N THR A 17 8.63 8.95 6.98
CA THR A 17 9.88 8.71 7.66
C THR A 17 10.74 7.93 6.67
N ALA A 18 11.96 8.35 6.48
CA ALA A 18 12.89 7.66 5.59
C ALA A 18 12.90 6.20 6.00
N GLN A 19 12.30 5.36 5.13
CA GLN A 19 12.13 3.94 5.39
C GLN A 19 13.51 3.31 5.50
N THR A 20 13.90 2.96 6.70
CA THR A 20 15.14 2.21 6.94
C THR A 20 14.82 0.74 6.74
N LEU A 21 15.08 0.24 5.54
CA LEU A 21 14.99 -1.18 5.25
C LEU A 21 16.13 -1.87 6.03
N LEU A 22 15.80 -2.49 7.14
CA LEU A 22 16.79 -3.13 8.02
C LEU A 22 16.40 -4.59 8.22
N VAL A 23 17.39 -5.47 8.01
CA VAL A 23 17.34 -6.89 8.38
C VAL A 23 18.51 -7.15 9.34
N GLU A 24 18.21 -7.65 10.52
CA GLU A 24 19.19 -7.87 11.57
C GLU A 24 19.01 -9.23 12.25
N GLN A 25 20.08 -9.75 12.83
CA GLN A 25 19.98 -10.96 13.65
C GLN A 25 19.40 -10.62 15.02
N ARG A 26 18.44 -11.45 15.47
CA ARG A 26 17.86 -11.36 16.80
C ARG A 26 17.67 -12.76 17.40
N THR A 27 17.56 -12.82 18.70
CA THR A 27 17.02 -13.97 19.41
C THR A 27 15.55 -13.74 19.70
N VAL A 28 14.71 -14.71 19.36
CA VAL A 28 13.26 -14.68 19.62
C VAL A 28 12.83 -15.95 20.32
N LYS A 29 11.71 -15.90 21.02
CA LYS A 29 11.13 -17.08 21.68
C LYS A 29 10.06 -17.71 20.78
N ASN A 30 10.09 -19.04 20.68
CA ASN A 30 8.99 -19.80 20.09
C ASN A 30 7.82 -19.96 21.08
N GLU A 31 6.81 -20.73 20.70
CA GLU A 31 5.62 -21.01 21.52
C GLU A 31 5.96 -21.73 22.83
N GLU A 32 7.06 -22.48 22.87
CA GLU A 32 7.56 -23.25 24.04
C GLU A 32 8.56 -22.45 24.89
N SER A 33 8.70 -21.13 24.59
CA SER A 33 9.65 -20.24 25.26
C SER A 33 11.15 -20.60 25.06
N VAL A 34 11.45 -21.36 24.00
CA VAL A 34 12.82 -21.65 23.58
C VAL A 34 13.40 -20.50 22.78
N ASP A 35 14.63 -20.11 23.12
CA ASP A 35 15.34 -19.05 22.41
C ASP A 35 15.85 -19.55 21.06
N LEU A 36 15.44 -18.88 19.98
CA LEU A 36 15.79 -19.20 18.60
C LEU A 36 16.53 -18.05 17.94
N ASN A 37 17.59 -18.37 17.20
CA ASN A 37 18.21 -17.40 16.31
C ASN A 37 17.27 -17.08 15.15
N SER A 38 17.16 -15.80 14.81
CA SER A 38 16.30 -15.33 13.74
C SER A 38 16.97 -14.23 12.91
N TRP A 39 16.51 -14.06 11.69
CA TRP A 39 16.66 -12.85 10.93
C TRP A 39 15.36 -12.06 11.02
N THR A 40 15.44 -10.82 11.45
CA THR A 40 14.29 -9.96 11.75
C THR A 40 14.28 -8.75 10.85
N ALA A 41 13.16 -8.53 10.18
CA ALA A 41 12.87 -7.31 9.44
C ALA A 41 11.91 -6.42 10.25
N ARG A 42 12.05 -5.10 10.09
CA ARG A 42 11.07 -4.11 10.60
C ARG A 42 10.30 -3.54 9.43
N LEU A 43 8.98 -3.54 9.55
CA LEU A 43 8.03 -3.05 8.56
C LEU A 43 7.18 -1.95 9.22
N ASP A 44 6.82 -0.93 8.45
CA ASP A 44 6.04 0.23 8.93
C ASP A 44 4.52 0.04 8.83
N GLN A 45 4.07 -1.17 8.44
CA GLN A 45 2.66 -1.54 8.38
C GLN A 45 2.23 -2.29 9.65
N ASP A 46 0.89 -2.39 9.80
CA ASP A 46 0.28 -3.18 10.87
C ASP A 46 0.55 -4.68 10.72
N MET A 47 0.37 -5.41 11.83
CA MET A 47 0.66 -6.84 11.90
C MET A 47 -0.18 -7.66 10.92
N GLU A 48 -1.45 -7.33 10.73
CA GLU A 48 -2.35 -8.08 9.85
C GLU A 48 -1.88 -7.97 8.40
N SER A 49 -1.60 -6.76 7.92
CA SER A 49 -1.03 -6.51 6.59
C SER A 49 0.29 -7.26 6.36
N CYS A 50 1.16 -7.29 7.38
CA CYS A 50 2.43 -8.02 7.31
C CYS A 50 2.22 -9.55 7.25
N MET A 51 1.27 -10.09 8.01
CA MET A 51 0.92 -11.52 8.00
C MET A 51 0.32 -11.96 6.67
N ASP A 52 -0.57 -11.14 6.10
CA ASP A 52 -1.18 -11.40 4.79
C ASP A 52 -0.13 -11.41 3.68
N SER A 53 0.74 -10.41 3.70
CA SER A 53 1.85 -10.30 2.75
C SER A 53 2.82 -11.49 2.85
N TYR A 54 3.16 -11.93 4.08
CA TYR A 54 3.97 -13.12 4.28
C TYR A 54 3.29 -14.38 3.73
N SER A 55 2.00 -14.55 3.99
CA SER A 55 1.23 -15.69 3.50
C SER A 55 1.21 -15.74 1.97
N ALA A 56 1.04 -14.59 1.32
CA ALA A 56 1.11 -14.45 -0.14
C ALA A 56 2.52 -14.77 -0.67
N PHE A 57 3.58 -14.23 -0.05
CA PHE A 57 4.97 -14.47 -0.39
C PHE A 57 5.31 -15.98 -0.40
N ILE A 58 4.97 -16.69 0.67
CA ILE A 58 5.23 -18.13 0.77
C ILE A 58 4.42 -18.91 -0.25
N LYS A 59 3.14 -18.59 -0.42
CA LYS A 59 2.26 -19.26 -1.38
C LYS A 59 2.72 -19.05 -2.82
N GLU A 60 3.09 -17.83 -3.19
CA GLU A 60 3.43 -17.49 -4.57
C GLU A 60 4.81 -17.99 -4.98
N LEU A 61 5.82 -17.83 -4.12
CA LEU A 61 7.19 -18.18 -4.48
C LEU A 61 7.54 -19.64 -4.19
N PHE A 62 7.03 -20.19 -3.10
CA PHE A 62 7.40 -21.55 -2.66
C PHE A 62 6.26 -22.57 -2.84
N LYS A 63 5.08 -22.14 -3.30
CA LYS A 63 3.89 -22.99 -3.50
C LYS A 63 3.50 -23.76 -2.23
N ALA A 64 3.82 -23.21 -1.07
CA ALA A 64 3.59 -23.82 0.22
C ALA A 64 2.35 -23.25 0.92
N LYS A 65 1.73 -24.07 1.77
CA LYS A 65 0.65 -23.67 2.65
C LYS A 65 1.23 -23.00 3.89
N VAL A 66 0.58 -21.94 4.34
CA VAL A 66 0.91 -21.28 5.60
C VAL A 66 -0.20 -21.57 6.61
N GLU A 67 0.17 -21.97 7.82
CA GLU A 67 -0.74 -22.20 8.93
C GLU A 67 -0.51 -21.16 10.03
N LYS A 68 -1.60 -20.68 10.61
CA LYS A 68 -1.53 -19.74 11.74
C LYS A 68 -1.46 -20.50 13.06
N ARG A 69 -0.47 -20.17 13.88
CA ARG A 69 -0.31 -20.69 15.24
C ARG A 69 -0.43 -19.54 16.24
N GLY A 70 -1.45 -19.60 17.08
CA GLY A 70 -1.73 -18.51 18.01
C GLY A 70 -2.12 -17.19 17.31
N LYS A 71 -1.73 -16.06 17.89
CA LYS A 71 -2.14 -14.72 17.39
C LYS A 71 -1.17 -14.14 16.36
N ASN A 72 0.10 -14.45 16.47
CA ASN A 72 1.19 -13.72 15.80
C ASN A 72 2.28 -14.62 15.21
N ILE A 73 1.98 -15.89 14.95
CA ILE A 73 2.94 -16.84 14.35
C ILE A 73 2.31 -17.46 13.11
N LEU A 74 3.06 -17.47 12.02
CA LEU A 74 2.74 -18.18 10.80
C LEU A 74 3.82 -19.22 10.52
N ILE A 75 3.42 -20.42 10.10
CA ILE A 75 4.33 -21.54 9.85
C ILE A 75 4.10 -22.09 8.43
N ALA A 76 5.19 -22.28 7.72
CA ALA A 76 5.23 -23.06 6.48
C ALA A 76 6.01 -24.37 6.76
N GLU A 77 5.28 -25.47 6.98
CA GLU A 77 5.87 -26.75 7.34
C GLU A 77 6.39 -27.49 6.11
N LYS A 78 7.49 -28.21 6.28
CA LYS A 78 8.10 -29.11 5.29
C LYS A 78 8.26 -28.47 3.91
N THR A 79 8.55 -27.18 3.90
CA THR A 79 8.67 -26.36 2.69
C THR A 79 10.10 -26.41 2.17
N GLN A 80 10.25 -26.48 0.86
CA GLN A 80 11.55 -26.41 0.22
C GLN A 80 11.89 -24.96 -0.10
N PHE A 81 13.05 -24.52 0.39
CA PHE A 81 13.65 -23.22 0.09
C PHE A 81 14.97 -23.46 -0.65
N PRO A 82 14.98 -23.61 -1.99
CA PRO A 82 16.15 -24.11 -2.75
C PRO A 82 17.40 -23.26 -2.58
N GLU A 83 17.23 -21.95 -2.43
CA GLU A 83 18.34 -21.00 -2.23
C GLU A 83 18.96 -21.13 -0.83
N LEU A 84 18.21 -21.66 0.14
CA LEU A 84 18.60 -21.77 1.52
C LEU A 84 19.22 -23.15 1.82
N SER A 85 18.50 -24.21 1.47
CA SER A 85 18.88 -25.59 1.76
C SER A 85 18.23 -26.59 0.80
N ASN A 86 18.89 -27.75 0.61
CA ASN A 86 18.30 -28.89 -0.09
C ASN A 86 17.30 -29.68 0.81
N LEU A 87 17.25 -29.36 2.09
CA LEU A 87 16.32 -29.97 3.04
C LEU A 87 14.95 -29.33 2.96
N ARG A 88 13.93 -30.07 3.32
CA ARG A 88 12.62 -29.47 3.63
C ARG A 88 12.68 -28.89 5.04
N LEU A 89 12.23 -27.67 5.18
CA LEU A 89 12.32 -26.91 6.41
C LEU A 89 10.95 -26.54 6.93
N ASP A 90 10.82 -26.50 8.24
CA ASP A 90 9.75 -25.78 8.92
C ASP A 90 10.23 -24.34 9.13
N GLN A 91 9.57 -23.41 8.46
CA GLN A 91 9.88 -22.00 8.59
C GLN A 91 8.78 -21.32 9.40
N ARG A 92 9.18 -20.60 10.44
CA ARG A 92 8.28 -19.80 11.27
C ARG A 92 8.55 -18.31 11.06
N ALA A 93 7.47 -17.55 10.86
CA ALA A 93 7.48 -16.10 10.93
C ALA A 93 6.76 -15.66 12.20
N ILE A 94 7.49 -15.01 13.09
CA ILE A 94 7.00 -14.51 14.39
C ILE A 94 6.85 -13.00 14.27
N PHE A 95 5.63 -12.49 14.46
CA PHE A 95 5.29 -11.09 14.34
C PHE A 95 5.17 -10.44 15.71
N ALA A 96 5.68 -9.22 15.85
CA ALA A 96 5.51 -8.43 17.05
C ALA A 96 5.23 -6.97 16.70
N THR A 97 4.20 -6.39 17.35
CA THR A 97 3.90 -4.97 17.20
C THR A 97 4.99 -4.14 17.87
N GLU A 98 5.52 -3.18 17.14
CA GLU A 98 6.47 -2.18 17.64
C GLU A 98 5.83 -0.78 17.62
N SER A 99 6.50 0.21 18.17
CA SER A 99 6.01 1.60 18.23
C SER A 99 5.76 2.23 16.85
N SER A 100 6.43 1.75 15.82
CA SER A 100 6.38 2.29 14.46
C SER A 100 6.05 1.24 13.40
N GLY A 101 5.28 0.20 13.76
CA GLY A 101 4.90 -0.85 12.81
C GLY A 101 5.02 -2.25 13.38
N THR A 102 5.58 -3.18 12.61
CA THR A 102 5.66 -4.61 12.95
C THR A 102 7.06 -5.13 12.70
N SER A 103 7.64 -5.86 13.64
CA SER A 103 8.80 -6.71 13.39
C SER A 103 8.37 -8.11 13.00
N VAL A 104 9.08 -8.68 12.04
CA VAL A 104 8.86 -10.05 11.54
C VAL A 104 10.16 -10.83 11.65
N SER A 105 10.19 -11.86 12.47
CA SER A 105 11.36 -12.68 12.73
C SER A 105 11.21 -14.07 12.10
N PHE A 106 12.19 -14.44 11.28
CA PHE A 106 12.21 -15.69 10.55
C PHE A 106 13.14 -16.69 11.23
N THR A 107 12.60 -17.87 11.58
CA THR A 107 13.35 -19.00 12.09
C THR A 107 13.16 -20.22 11.21
N PHE A 108 14.14 -21.11 11.16
CA PHE A 108 14.15 -22.28 10.28
C PHE A 108 14.57 -23.52 11.04
N SER A 109 13.91 -24.64 10.78
CA SER A 109 14.20 -25.94 11.39
C SER A 109 14.12 -27.04 10.32
N PRO A 110 15.11 -27.92 10.23
CA PRO A 110 15.02 -29.14 9.42
C PRO A 110 14.24 -30.28 10.15
N GLY A 111 13.70 -30.01 11.33
CA GLY A 111 13.06 -30.99 12.21
C GLY A 111 13.95 -31.43 13.38
N TYR A 112 13.43 -32.32 14.21
CA TYR A 112 14.15 -32.94 15.37
C TYR A 112 14.70 -31.90 16.36
N ASP A 113 13.96 -30.79 16.62
CA ASP A 113 14.35 -29.71 17.54
C ASP A 113 15.68 -29.02 17.16
N ILE A 114 16.14 -29.21 15.92
CA ILE A 114 17.31 -28.53 15.38
C ILE A 114 16.87 -27.27 14.75
N HIS A 115 17.53 -26.14 15.06
CA HIS A 115 17.25 -24.83 14.49
C HIS A 115 18.50 -24.26 13.83
N PHE A 116 18.29 -23.53 12.72
CA PHE A 116 19.36 -22.77 12.11
C PHE A 116 19.82 -21.64 13.02
N GLY A 117 21.12 -21.43 13.10
CA GLY A 117 21.68 -20.41 13.97
C GLY A 117 23.18 -20.30 13.89
N THR A 118 23.75 -19.54 14.81
CA THR A 118 25.17 -19.28 14.89
C THR A 118 26.01 -20.52 15.25
N ASN A 119 25.38 -21.55 15.82
CA ASN A 119 26.04 -22.80 16.24
C ASN A 119 25.68 -23.99 15.34
N SER A 120 24.51 -23.98 14.71
CA SER A 120 24.02 -25.08 13.86
C SER A 120 23.57 -24.54 12.52
N TYR A 121 23.93 -25.19 11.42
CA TYR A 121 23.59 -24.78 10.06
C TYR A 121 23.97 -23.32 9.76
N LYS A 122 25.19 -22.90 10.15
CA LYS A 122 25.69 -21.52 10.04
C LYS A 122 25.60 -20.96 8.62
N SER A 123 25.93 -21.78 7.63
CA SER A 123 25.90 -21.39 6.21
C SER A 123 24.48 -21.10 5.75
N GLU A 124 23.55 -21.98 6.08
CA GLU A 124 22.12 -21.86 5.77
C GLU A 124 21.50 -20.69 6.51
N PHE A 125 21.87 -20.51 7.78
CA PHE A 125 21.43 -19.36 8.56
C PHE A 125 21.91 -18.04 7.96
N ALA A 126 23.14 -17.96 7.48
CA ALA A 126 23.64 -16.77 6.78
C ALA A 126 22.86 -16.48 5.48
N LYS A 127 22.54 -17.53 4.70
CA LYS A 127 21.72 -17.37 3.48
C LYS A 127 20.29 -16.92 3.76
N ALA A 128 19.75 -17.24 4.96
CA ALA A 128 18.40 -16.85 5.35
C ALA A 128 18.21 -15.33 5.38
N GLU A 129 19.27 -14.55 5.57
CA GLU A 129 19.22 -13.09 5.44
C GLU A 129 18.67 -12.67 4.06
N THR A 130 19.16 -13.27 2.99
CA THR A 130 18.72 -12.97 1.62
C THR A 130 17.23 -13.30 1.42
N LEU A 131 16.75 -14.39 2.01
CA LEU A 131 15.34 -14.74 1.94
C LEU A 131 14.48 -13.71 2.67
N VAL A 132 14.91 -13.22 3.83
CA VAL A 132 14.19 -12.19 4.58
C VAL A 132 14.20 -10.86 3.82
N LYS A 133 15.32 -10.48 3.21
CA LYS A 133 15.39 -9.31 2.31
C LYS A 133 14.44 -9.46 1.13
N SER A 134 14.32 -10.65 0.54
CA SER A 134 13.37 -10.93 -0.55
C SER A 134 11.92 -10.77 -0.10
N PHE A 135 11.59 -11.18 1.14
CA PHE A 135 10.27 -10.93 1.71
C PHE A 135 10.01 -9.44 1.91
N VAL A 136 10.96 -8.69 2.45
CA VAL A 136 10.84 -7.22 2.62
C VAL A 136 10.55 -6.54 1.29
N ARG A 137 11.28 -6.90 0.23
CA ARG A 137 11.02 -6.38 -1.11
C ARG A 137 9.62 -6.74 -1.58
N TYR A 138 9.24 -8.02 -1.53
CA TYR A 138 7.92 -8.49 -1.95
C TYR A 138 6.79 -7.72 -1.23
N HIS A 139 6.93 -7.52 0.08
CA HIS A 139 5.97 -6.80 0.90
C HIS A 139 5.78 -5.36 0.42
N TYR A 140 6.86 -4.63 0.26
CA TYR A 140 6.80 -3.22 -0.13
C TYR A 140 6.46 -3.02 -1.61
N ASP A 141 6.93 -3.87 -2.50
CA ASP A 141 6.57 -3.82 -3.91
C ASP A 141 5.04 -3.97 -4.06
N SER A 142 4.46 -4.98 -3.42
CA SER A 142 3.01 -5.22 -3.43
C SER A 142 2.22 -4.04 -2.82
N PHE A 143 2.71 -3.51 -1.70
CA PHE A 143 2.08 -2.37 -1.03
C PHE A 143 2.10 -1.12 -1.92
N TYR A 144 3.27 -0.71 -2.42
CA TYR A 144 3.38 0.50 -3.23
C TYR A 144 2.69 0.39 -4.58
N GLU A 145 2.75 -0.76 -5.24
CA GLU A 145 2.01 -0.99 -6.49
C GLU A 145 0.50 -0.84 -6.30
N SER A 146 -0.04 -1.36 -5.18
CA SER A 146 -1.45 -1.20 -4.84
C SER A 146 -1.83 0.27 -4.61
N GLN A 147 -1.01 1.03 -3.84
CA GLN A 147 -1.24 2.45 -3.60
C GLN A 147 -1.17 3.27 -4.90
N ILE A 148 -0.16 3.02 -5.72
CA ILE A 148 0.04 3.67 -7.03
C ILE A 148 -1.18 3.42 -7.93
N LYS A 149 -1.68 2.19 -7.99
CA LYS A 149 -2.87 1.83 -8.77
C LYS A 149 -4.10 2.62 -8.30
N THR A 150 -4.36 2.63 -7.00
CA THR A 150 -5.49 3.35 -6.40
C THR A 150 -5.44 4.85 -6.69
N ILE A 151 -4.27 5.47 -6.58
CA ILE A 151 -4.09 6.89 -6.89
C ILE A 151 -4.34 7.14 -8.38
N ARG A 152 -3.83 6.32 -9.28
CA ARG A 152 -4.05 6.47 -10.72
C ARG A 152 -5.53 6.37 -11.11
N GLU A 153 -6.27 5.44 -10.51
CA GLU A 153 -7.71 5.31 -10.72
C GLU A 153 -8.46 6.55 -10.26
N LYS A 154 -8.08 7.11 -9.10
CA LYS A 154 -8.68 8.34 -8.56
C LYS A 154 -8.35 9.57 -9.41
N LEU A 155 -7.13 9.71 -9.88
CA LEU A 155 -6.72 10.77 -10.81
C LEU A 155 -7.56 10.73 -12.08
N LYS A 156 -7.75 9.55 -12.67
CA LYS A 156 -8.59 9.35 -13.85
C LYS A 156 -10.05 9.77 -13.60
N SER A 157 -10.60 9.40 -12.44
CA SER A 157 -11.97 9.78 -12.07
C SER A 157 -12.12 11.30 -11.94
N LEU A 158 -11.20 11.97 -11.24
CA LEU A 158 -11.23 13.43 -11.09
C LEU A 158 -11.11 14.16 -12.43
N GLN A 159 -10.25 13.69 -13.32
CA GLN A 159 -10.12 14.26 -14.67
C GLN A 159 -11.42 14.12 -15.46
N ASN A 160 -12.06 12.95 -15.45
CA ASN A 160 -13.34 12.72 -16.11
C ASN A 160 -14.43 13.67 -15.59
N ASP A 161 -14.44 13.94 -14.29
CA ASP A 161 -15.39 14.87 -13.68
C ASP A 161 -15.17 16.30 -14.14
N ILE A 162 -13.91 16.74 -14.23
CA ILE A 162 -13.54 18.07 -14.74
C ILE A 162 -14.00 18.22 -16.20
N ASP A 163 -13.74 17.20 -17.02
CA ASP A 163 -14.14 17.19 -18.43
C ASP A 163 -15.69 17.23 -18.58
N SER A 164 -16.40 16.51 -17.69
CA SER A 164 -17.85 16.56 -17.62
C SER A 164 -18.37 17.96 -17.28
N ASN A 165 -17.76 18.61 -16.27
CA ASN A 165 -18.12 19.98 -15.90
C ASN A 165 -17.83 20.96 -17.03
N SER A 166 -16.70 20.84 -17.72
CA SER A 166 -16.39 21.67 -18.91
C SER A 166 -17.48 21.56 -19.98
N LYS A 167 -17.88 20.32 -20.32
CA LYS A 167 -18.96 20.09 -21.31
C LYS A 167 -20.29 20.71 -20.88
N LYS A 168 -20.62 20.70 -19.59
CA LYS A 168 -21.85 21.34 -19.06
C LYS A 168 -21.76 22.88 -19.19
N ILE A 169 -20.62 23.47 -18.86
CA ILE A 169 -20.36 24.89 -18.99
C ILE A 169 -20.52 25.31 -20.47
N ASP A 170 -19.90 24.58 -21.40
CA ASP A 170 -19.98 24.87 -22.83
C ASP A 170 -21.42 24.80 -23.33
N LYS A 171 -22.19 23.80 -22.91
CA LYS A 171 -23.61 23.66 -23.22
C LYS A 171 -24.43 24.83 -22.69
N ASN A 172 -24.23 25.24 -21.45
CA ASN A 172 -24.91 26.36 -20.83
C ASN A 172 -24.56 27.65 -21.56
N ASN A 173 -23.27 27.88 -21.84
CA ASN A 173 -22.83 29.09 -22.56
C ASN A 173 -23.44 29.19 -23.95
N LYS A 174 -23.49 28.06 -24.70
CA LYS A 174 -24.19 28.06 -26.00
C LYS A 174 -25.67 28.42 -25.84
N SER A 175 -26.37 27.81 -24.87
CA SER A 175 -27.79 28.12 -24.63
C SER A 175 -28.01 29.57 -24.21
N ILE A 176 -27.11 30.18 -23.44
CA ILE A 176 -27.18 31.59 -23.05
C ILE A 176 -27.01 32.49 -24.31
N THR A 177 -26.06 32.14 -25.18
CA THR A 177 -25.82 32.89 -26.42
C THR A 177 -27.03 32.81 -27.35
N ASP A 178 -27.60 31.63 -27.56
CA ASP A 178 -28.78 31.42 -28.41
C ASP A 178 -29.98 32.20 -27.85
N ASN A 179 -30.27 32.13 -26.54
CA ASN A 179 -31.34 32.90 -25.91
C ASN A 179 -31.18 34.42 -26.09
N LYS A 180 -29.98 34.95 -26.06
CA LYS A 180 -29.70 36.38 -26.28
C LYS A 180 -29.90 36.79 -27.74
N SER A 181 -29.55 35.94 -28.68
CA SER A 181 -29.70 36.21 -30.11
C SER A 181 -31.15 36.21 -30.60
N GLU A 182 -32.03 35.42 -29.94
CA GLU A 182 -33.47 35.34 -30.27
C GLU A 182 -34.33 36.43 -29.63
N GLY A 183 -33.75 37.31 -28.82
CA GLY A 183 -34.43 38.36 -28.09
C GLY A 183 -34.77 37.93 -26.63
N GLU A 184 -34.23 38.67 -25.68
CA GLU A 184 -34.31 38.32 -24.26
C GLU A 184 -35.69 38.69 -23.68
N THR A 185 -36.47 37.69 -23.29
CA THR A 185 -37.70 37.81 -22.49
C THR A 185 -37.37 37.63 -21.02
N ASP A 186 -38.27 38.05 -20.10
CA ASP A 186 -38.07 37.83 -18.66
C ASP A 186 -37.82 36.36 -18.31
N LYS A 187 -38.48 35.46 -19.03
CA LYS A 187 -38.34 34.01 -18.84
C LYS A 187 -36.94 33.54 -19.28
N THR A 188 -36.44 33.99 -20.44
CA THR A 188 -35.10 33.62 -20.93
C THR A 188 -34.03 34.26 -20.08
N LYS A 189 -34.23 35.47 -19.55
CA LYS A 189 -33.31 36.12 -18.60
C LYS A 189 -33.14 35.33 -17.33
N ALA A 190 -34.24 34.94 -16.67
CA ALA A 190 -34.17 34.10 -15.46
C ALA A 190 -33.48 32.76 -15.71
N ARG A 191 -33.68 32.14 -16.90
CA ARG A 191 -32.98 30.90 -17.29
C ARG A 191 -31.49 31.16 -17.52
N ASN A 192 -31.09 32.23 -18.12
CA ASN A 192 -29.69 32.59 -18.34
C ASN A 192 -28.98 32.83 -17.01
N GLU A 193 -29.61 33.53 -16.06
CA GLU A 193 -29.06 33.72 -14.71
C GLU A 193 -28.85 32.39 -13.97
N LYS A 194 -29.80 31.44 -14.10
CA LYS A 194 -29.64 30.11 -13.53
C LYS A 194 -28.45 29.38 -14.12
N MET A 195 -28.31 29.34 -15.44
CA MET A 195 -27.20 28.71 -16.14
C MET A 195 -25.84 29.34 -15.79
N THR A 196 -25.81 30.66 -15.60
CA THR A 196 -24.61 31.35 -15.13
C THR A 196 -24.18 30.91 -13.76
N ARG A 197 -25.13 30.80 -12.78
CA ARG A 197 -24.83 30.27 -11.44
C ARG A 197 -24.37 28.80 -11.46
N GLU A 198 -24.97 27.97 -12.30
CA GLU A 198 -24.53 26.59 -12.51
C GLU A 198 -23.10 26.55 -13.07
N ASN A 199 -22.74 27.43 -14.01
CA ASN A 199 -21.38 27.53 -14.54
C ASN A 199 -20.36 27.95 -13.48
N GLU A 200 -20.71 28.89 -12.60
CA GLU A 200 -19.87 29.30 -11.47
C GLU A 200 -19.64 28.12 -10.52
N GLN A 201 -20.70 27.33 -10.23
CA GLN A 201 -20.59 26.14 -9.42
C GLN A 201 -19.68 25.09 -10.05
N TYR A 202 -19.86 24.76 -11.35
CA TYR A 202 -19.01 23.79 -12.07
C TYR A 202 -17.55 24.24 -12.13
N THR A 203 -17.32 25.54 -12.26
CA THR A 203 -15.99 26.14 -12.24
C THR A 203 -15.31 25.96 -10.89
N ALA A 204 -16.03 26.27 -9.79
CA ALA A 204 -15.53 26.09 -8.43
C ALA A 204 -15.25 24.61 -8.10
N GLU A 205 -16.15 23.70 -8.48
CA GLU A 205 -15.95 22.26 -8.33
C GLU A 205 -14.72 21.77 -9.10
N SER A 206 -14.53 22.25 -10.33
CA SER A 206 -13.37 21.87 -11.14
C SER A 206 -12.06 22.42 -10.56
N ALA A 207 -12.06 23.61 -9.97
CA ALA A 207 -10.90 24.16 -9.28
C ALA A 207 -10.52 23.31 -8.06
N SER A 208 -11.51 22.93 -7.24
CA SER A 208 -11.29 22.04 -6.11
C SER A 208 -10.70 20.68 -6.53
N LYS A 209 -11.23 20.09 -7.62
CA LYS A 209 -10.73 18.82 -8.15
C LYS A 209 -9.30 18.93 -8.70
N ARG A 210 -8.93 20.05 -9.30
CA ARG A 210 -7.54 20.30 -9.73
C ARG A 210 -6.56 20.34 -8.55
N THR A 211 -6.95 20.96 -7.44
CA THR A 211 -6.14 20.91 -6.22
C THR A 211 -5.94 19.47 -5.72
N GLN A 212 -7.02 18.67 -5.71
CA GLN A 212 -6.91 17.25 -5.32
C GLN A 212 -6.00 16.45 -6.27
N ILE A 213 -6.02 16.75 -7.58
CA ILE A 213 -5.13 16.13 -8.56
C ILE A 213 -3.67 16.45 -8.22
N THR A 214 -3.35 17.72 -7.95
CA THR A 214 -1.98 18.13 -7.58
C THR A 214 -1.49 17.39 -6.33
N ASP A 215 -2.33 17.26 -5.31
CA ASP A 215 -1.99 16.54 -4.06
C ASP A 215 -1.75 15.05 -4.33
N LEU A 216 -2.59 14.42 -5.16
CA LEU A 216 -2.45 13.01 -5.53
C LEU A 216 -1.21 12.75 -6.40
N GLU A 217 -0.86 13.65 -7.30
CA GLU A 217 0.37 13.57 -8.10
C GLU A 217 1.62 13.65 -7.22
N ALA A 218 1.61 14.53 -6.21
CA ALA A 218 2.68 14.59 -5.23
C ALA A 218 2.81 13.29 -4.41
N GLN A 219 1.69 12.66 -4.02
CA GLN A 219 1.69 11.37 -3.35
C GLN A 219 2.19 10.26 -4.29
N LEU A 220 1.75 10.23 -5.53
CA LEU A 220 2.20 9.27 -6.54
C LEU A 220 3.71 9.34 -6.75
N SER A 221 4.28 10.54 -6.81
CA SER A 221 5.72 10.73 -6.89
C SER A 221 6.46 10.14 -5.69
N LYS A 222 5.96 10.35 -4.47
CA LYS A 222 6.55 9.77 -3.25
C LYS A 222 6.51 8.24 -3.26
N PHE A 223 5.39 7.63 -3.64
CA PHE A 223 5.29 6.17 -3.71
C PHE A 223 6.18 5.56 -4.79
N ASN A 224 6.31 6.20 -5.95
CA ASN A 224 7.25 5.75 -6.98
C ASN A 224 8.70 5.81 -6.49
N GLN A 225 9.10 6.86 -5.76
CA GLN A 225 10.43 6.96 -5.16
C GLN A 225 10.66 5.89 -4.08
N ALA A 226 9.66 5.61 -3.25
CA ALA A 226 9.74 4.58 -2.23
C ALA A 226 9.87 3.18 -2.85
N LEU A 227 9.08 2.88 -3.87
CA LEU A 227 9.17 1.64 -4.65
C LEU A 227 10.58 1.46 -5.25
N GLN A 228 11.15 2.51 -5.85
CA GLN A 228 12.50 2.43 -6.39
C GLN A 228 13.54 2.10 -5.31
N LYS A 229 13.45 2.70 -4.13
CA LYS A 229 14.36 2.37 -3.01
C LYS A 229 14.22 0.90 -2.58
N THR A 230 13.02 0.34 -2.62
CA THR A 230 12.79 -1.07 -2.31
C THR A 230 13.45 -1.99 -3.34
N LEU A 231 13.36 -1.65 -4.62
CA LEU A 231 14.03 -2.40 -5.69
C LEU A 231 15.56 -2.38 -5.56
N ASP A 232 16.12 -1.30 -5.04
CA ASP A 232 17.58 -1.15 -4.84
C ASP A 232 18.07 -1.83 -3.53
N PHE A 233 17.17 -2.31 -2.67
CA PHE A 233 17.50 -3.03 -1.43
C PHE A 233 18.00 -4.44 -1.74
N LYS A 234 19.30 -4.68 -1.56
CA LYS A 234 19.99 -5.96 -1.82
C LYS A 234 20.35 -6.70 -0.55
#